data_3986b34b8a7db1fab84c76960bea4065
#
_entry.id   3986b34b8a7db1fab84c76960bea4065
#
_cell.length_a   1.000
_cell.length_b   1.000
_cell.length_c   1.000
_cell.angle_alpha   90.00
_cell.angle_beta   90.00
_cell.angle_gamma   90.00
#
_symmetry.space_group_name_H-M   'P 1'
#
loop_
_entity.id
_entity.type
_entity.pdbx_description
1 polymer ?
#
loop_
_entity_poly.entity_id
_entity_poly.type
_entity_poly.pdbx_seq_one_letter_code
_entity_poly.pdbx_strand_id
1 'polypeptide(L)'
;MDSAAVELKDVRAFSVREKLLAYVELTKPRIAFLLVLTSAAGFYLATKDSFNTILFINSMIGISLLAFGVATLNQWVERDIDPLMERTEKRPLPSKRVTPTEALVFGLVQCAVAEAYLFFLVNGLTAVLGLVVIVGYVLVYTPLKTRTSASTAIGAIP
;
A
#
# COMPACT_ATOMS: atom_id res chain seq x y z
N MET A 1 -24.22 -11.88 37.72
CA MET A 1 -23.09 -10.91 37.79
C MET A 1 -21.82 -11.66 37.43
N ASP A 2 -21.46 -11.71 36.11
CA ASP A 2 -20.11 -12.16 35.70
C ASP A 2 -19.89 -12.08 34.16
N SER A 3 -20.71 -11.29 33.45
CA SER A 3 -20.57 -11.14 31.99
C SER A 3 -19.55 -10.06 31.59
N ALA A 4 -19.26 -9.10 32.47
CA ALA A 4 -18.32 -8.02 32.20
C ALA A 4 -16.84 -8.39 32.42
N ALA A 5 -16.57 -9.45 33.20
CA ALA A 5 -15.21 -9.91 33.48
C ALA A 5 -14.61 -10.80 32.39
N VAL A 6 -15.44 -11.32 31.48
CA VAL A 6 -14.99 -12.18 30.37
C VAL A 6 -14.50 -11.35 29.18
N GLU A 7 -14.97 -10.12 29.00
CA GLU A 7 -14.66 -9.28 27.84
C GLU A 7 -13.29 -8.56 27.92
N LEU A 8 -12.65 -8.53 29.11
CA LEU A 8 -11.35 -7.87 29.31
C LEU A 8 -10.13 -8.80 29.11
N LYS A 9 -10.33 -10.07 28.72
CA LYS A 9 -9.26 -11.08 28.71
C LYS A 9 -8.57 -11.30 27.37
N ASP A 10 -8.98 -10.63 26.30
CA ASP A 10 -8.44 -10.85 24.95
C ASP A 10 -7.71 -9.66 24.32
N VAL A 11 -7.20 -8.72 25.10
CA VAL A 11 -6.18 -7.80 24.59
C VAL A 11 -4.83 -8.51 24.67
N ARG A 12 -4.59 -9.42 23.73
CA ARG A 12 -3.26 -10.01 23.55
C ARG A 12 -2.29 -8.87 23.26
N ALA A 13 -1.46 -8.51 24.22
CA ALA A 13 -0.40 -7.55 23.99
C ALA A 13 0.59 -8.16 22.99
N PHE A 14 0.53 -7.71 21.73
CA PHE A 14 1.49 -8.15 20.72
C PHE A 14 2.89 -7.65 21.06
N SER A 15 3.89 -8.48 20.88
CA SER A 15 5.27 -8.07 21.06
C SER A 15 5.66 -6.98 20.04
N VAL A 16 6.64 -6.15 20.38
CA VAL A 16 7.14 -5.10 19.48
C VAL A 16 7.55 -5.71 18.11
N ARG A 17 8.16 -6.88 18.13
CA ARG A 17 8.56 -7.60 16.91
C ARG A 17 7.35 -7.99 16.05
N GLU A 18 6.30 -8.53 16.67
CA GLU A 18 5.07 -8.90 15.94
C GLU A 18 4.40 -7.69 15.31
N LYS A 19 4.40 -6.57 16.02
CA LYS A 19 3.86 -5.31 15.51
C LYS A 19 4.68 -4.77 14.34
N LEU A 20 6.01 -4.77 14.42
CA LEU A 20 6.89 -4.37 13.31
C LEU A 20 6.70 -5.25 12.08
N LEU A 21 6.62 -6.57 12.26
CA LEU A 21 6.34 -7.50 11.17
C LEU A 21 4.97 -7.25 10.53
N ALA A 22 3.96 -6.88 11.33
CA ALA A 22 2.65 -6.51 10.82
C ALA A 22 2.70 -5.24 9.94
N TYR A 23 3.48 -4.23 10.28
CA TYR A 23 3.69 -3.06 9.43
C TYR A 23 4.40 -3.42 8.11
N VAL A 24 5.40 -4.28 8.14
CA VAL A 24 6.04 -4.79 6.91
C VAL A 24 5.03 -5.58 6.06
N GLU A 25 4.18 -6.39 6.68
CA GLU A 25 3.14 -7.14 5.97
C GLU A 25 2.10 -6.23 5.30
N LEU A 26 1.76 -5.07 5.91
CA LEU A 26 0.88 -4.06 5.32
C LEU A 26 1.42 -3.54 3.98
N THR A 27 2.73 -3.37 3.85
CA THR A 27 3.36 -2.82 2.63
C THR A 27 3.41 -3.80 1.45
N LYS A 28 3.07 -5.08 1.65
CA LYS A 28 3.08 -6.13 0.62
C LYS A 28 4.40 -6.16 -0.19
N PRO A 29 5.56 -6.38 0.43
CA PRO A 29 6.87 -6.18 -0.21
C PRO A 29 7.09 -7.01 -1.48
N ARG A 30 6.47 -8.18 -1.60
CA ARG A 30 6.56 -9.02 -2.81
C ARG A 30 5.92 -8.35 -4.03
N ILE A 31 4.77 -7.70 -3.84
CA ILE A 31 4.06 -7.00 -4.92
C ILE A 31 4.83 -5.72 -5.28
N ALA A 32 5.27 -4.97 -4.28
CA ALA A 32 6.08 -3.77 -4.49
C ALA A 32 7.37 -4.08 -5.25
N PHE A 33 8.05 -5.19 -4.94
CA PHE A 33 9.24 -5.62 -5.68
C PHE A 33 8.96 -5.85 -7.17
N LEU A 34 7.85 -6.51 -7.52
CA LEU A 34 7.46 -6.71 -8.92
C LEU A 34 7.17 -5.39 -9.63
N LEU A 35 6.49 -4.45 -8.96
CA LEU A 35 6.24 -3.10 -9.50
C LEU A 35 7.54 -2.34 -9.76
N VAL A 36 8.49 -2.39 -8.83
CA VAL A 36 9.81 -1.76 -8.98
C VAL A 36 10.59 -2.40 -10.13
N LEU A 37 10.55 -3.72 -10.25
CA LEU A 37 11.22 -4.43 -11.34
C LEU A 37 10.67 -4.04 -12.73
N THR A 38 9.34 -3.98 -12.86
CA THR A 38 8.70 -3.54 -14.13
C THR A 38 8.98 -2.07 -14.42
N SER A 39 8.97 -1.22 -13.39
CA SER A 39 9.34 0.20 -13.52
C SER A 39 10.80 0.39 -13.92
N ALA A 40 11.70 -0.42 -13.37
CA ALA A 40 13.12 -0.41 -13.76
C ALA A 40 13.32 -0.78 -15.22
N ALA A 41 12.62 -1.81 -15.69
CA ALA A 41 12.64 -2.19 -17.10
C ALA A 41 12.10 -1.07 -18.01
N GLY A 42 10.97 -0.46 -17.61
CA GLY A 42 10.40 0.68 -18.35
C GLY A 42 11.33 1.88 -18.40
N PHE A 43 11.97 2.22 -17.27
CA PHE A 43 12.95 3.30 -17.21
C PHE A 43 14.13 3.04 -18.14
N TYR A 44 14.67 1.82 -18.13
CA TYR A 44 15.80 1.43 -18.99
C TYR A 44 15.43 1.53 -20.48
N LEU A 45 14.25 1.05 -20.87
CA LEU A 45 13.77 1.11 -22.25
C LEU A 45 13.50 2.55 -22.72
N ALA A 46 13.10 3.45 -21.82
CA ALA A 46 12.87 4.86 -22.14
C ALA A 46 14.17 5.66 -22.29
N THR A 47 15.29 5.18 -21.74
CA THR A 47 16.58 5.88 -21.74
C THR A 47 17.41 5.45 -22.95
N LYS A 48 17.28 6.18 -24.08
CA LYS A 48 17.94 5.78 -25.34
C LYS A 48 19.42 6.16 -25.44
N ASP A 49 19.81 7.34 -24.94
CA ASP A 49 21.15 7.90 -25.24
C ASP A 49 21.99 8.25 -24.00
N SER A 50 21.40 8.42 -22.82
CA SER A 50 22.13 8.71 -21.60
C SER A 50 21.40 8.19 -20.36
N PHE A 51 21.93 7.15 -19.74
CA PHE A 51 21.38 6.59 -18.52
C PHE A 51 21.78 7.45 -17.29
N ASN A 52 20.81 8.10 -16.66
CA ASN A 52 21.04 8.83 -15.45
C ASN A 52 20.82 7.94 -14.22
N THR A 53 21.91 7.45 -13.63
CA THR A 53 21.88 6.54 -12.49
C THR A 53 21.21 7.16 -11.25
N ILE A 54 21.42 8.45 -11.00
CA ILE A 54 20.83 9.12 -9.83
C ILE A 54 19.31 9.21 -9.99
N LEU A 55 18.85 9.61 -11.18
CA LEU A 55 17.43 9.68 -11.48
C LEU A 55 16.78 8.30 -11.42
N PHE A 56 17.46 7.27 -11.92
CA PHE A 56 17.01 5.87 -11.84
C PHE A 56 16.81 5.43 -10.39
N ILE A 57 17.82 5.62 -9.54
CA ILE A 57 17.75 5.22 -8.12
C ILE A 57 16.62 5.98 -7.41
N ASN A 58 16.53 7.30 -7.60
CA ASN A 58 15.47 8.10 -6.99
C ASN A 58 14.08 7.65 -7.47
N SER A 59 13.92 7.34 -8.76
CA SER A 59 12.66 6.82 -9.29
C SER A 59 12.28 5.50 -8.62
N MET A 60 13.22 4.56 -8.48
CA MET A 60 12.95 3.26 -7.84
C MET A 60 12.59 3.41 -6.35
N ILE A 61 13.27 4.29 -5.63
CA ILE A 61 12.94 4.57 -4.21
C ILE A 61 11.55 5.19 -4.10
N GLY A 62 11.26 6.24 -4.87
CA GLY A 62 9.97 6.92 -4.82
C GLY A 62 8.79 6.00 -5.19
N ILE A 63 8.93 5.20 -6.25
CA ILE A 63 7.93 4.20 -6.65
C ILE A 63 7.75 3.13 -5.57
N SER A 64 8.82 2.69 -4.91
CA SER A 64 8.73 1.72 -3.81
C SER A 64 7.93 2.27 -2.64
N LEU A 65 8.21 3.50 -2.21
CA LEU A 65 7.50 4.18 -1.12
C LEU A 65 6.02 4.35 -1.47
N LEU A 66 5.72 4.75 -2.71
CA LEU A 66 4.36 4.88 -3.20
C LEU A 66 3.61 3.54 -3.18
N ALA A 67 4.24 2.48 -3.68
CA ALA A 67 3.66 1.14 -3.69
C ALA A 67 3.34 0.64 -2.27
N PHE A 68 4.22 0.91 -1.30
CA PHE A 68 4.01 0.58 0.11
C PHE A 68 2.80 1.32 0.70
N GLY A 69 2.71 2.63 0.46
CA GLY A 69 1.60 3.45 0.93
C GLY A 69 0.26 3.00 0.34
N VAL A 70 0.20 2.83 -0.98
CA VAL A 70 -1.00 2.37 -1.70
C VAL A 70 -1.43 0.98 -1.23
N ALA A 71 -0.48 0.04 -1.03
CA ALA A 71 -0.78 -1.30 -0.51
C ALA A 71 -1.37 -1.27 0.90
N THR A 72 -0.85 -0.38 1.76
CA THR A 72 -1.35 -0.17 3.13
C THR A 72 -2.77 0.40 3.11
N LEU A 73 -3.01 1.47 2.34
CA LEU A 73 -4.33 2.08 2.20
C LEU A 73 -5.35 1.11 1.58
N ASN A 74 -4.94 0.28 0.63
CA ASN A 74 -5.79 -0.76 0.07
C ASN A 74 -6.27 -1.74 1.16
N GLN A 75 -5.39 -2.21 2.06
CA GLN A 75 -5.79 -3.09 3.16
C GLN A 75 -6.72 -2.35 4.14
N TRP A 76 -6.51 -1.05 4.37
CA TRP A 76 -7.40 -0.25 5.21
C TRP A 76 -8.82 -0.14 4.61
N VAL A 77 -8.94 0.06 3.30
CA VAL A 77 -10.26 0.09 2.62
C VAL A 77 -10.94 -1.29 2.69
N GLU A 78 -10.17 -2.37 2.54
CA GLU A 78 -10.67 -3.75 2.53
C GLU A 78 -10.91 -4.35 3.93
N ARG A 79 -10.60 -3.63 5.02
CA ARG A 79 -10.59 -4.15 6.41
C ARG A 79 -11.88 -4.86 6.85
N ASP A 80 -13.02 -4.46 6.30
CA ASP A 80 -14.32 -5.03 6.67
C ASP A 80 -14.67 -6.27 5.85
N ILE A 81 -14.00 -6.48 4.71
CA ILE A 81 -14.21 -7.59 3.78
C ILE A 81 -13.16 -8.69 3.97
N ASP A 82 -11.93 -8.29 4.28
CA ASP A 82 -10.80 -9.22 4.47
C ASP A 82 -11.06 -10.34 5.49
N PRO A 83 -11.76 -10.11 6.63
CA PRO A 83 -12.11 -11.17 7.57
C PRO A 83 -13.05 -12.25 7.01
N LEU A 84 -13.78 -11.95 5.95
CA LEU A 84 -14.75 -12.85 5.33
C LEU A 84 -14.11 -13.86 4.37
N MET A 85 -12.82 -13.71 4.10
CA MET A 85 -12.10 -14.57 3.15
C MET A 85 -10.96 -15.31 3.85
N GLU A 86 -10.91 -16.62 3.75
CA GLU A 86 -9.87 -17.49 4.34
C GLU A 86 -8.44 -17.04 3.98
N ARG A 87 -8.25 -16.53 2.76
CA ARG A 87 -6.94 -16.04 2.28
C ARG A 87 -6.48 -14.77 2.96
N THR A 88 -7.38 -13.93 3.46
CA THR A 88 -7.08 -12.57 3.96
C THR A 88 -7.40 -12.37 5.43
N GLU A 89 -8.09 -13.31 6.09
CA GLU A 89 -8.43 -13.25 7.52
C GLU A 89 -7.21 -13.08 8.46
N LYS A 90 -6.03 -13.56 8.01
CA LYS A 90 -4.78 -13.49 8.77
C LYS A 90 -3.98 -12.21 8.57
N ARG A 91 -4.47 -11.29 7.72
CA ARG A 91 -3.81 -9.98 7.50
C ARG A 91 -3.72 -9.17 8.78
N PRO A 92 -2.83 -8.16 8.86
CA PRO A 92 -2.62 -7.35 10.07
C PRO A 92 -3.87 -6.70 10.65
N LEU A 93 -4.78 -6.19 9.81
CA LEU A 93 -6.01 -5.53 10.24
C LEU A 93 -7.07 -6.53 10.75
N PRO A 94 -7.45 -7.57 10.00
CA PRO A 94 -8.36 -8.60 10.48
C PRO A 94 -7.89 -9.28 11.76
N SER A 95 -6.59 -9.58 11.85
CA SER A 95 -5.99 -10.22 13.03
C SER A 95 -5.75 -9.27 14.21
N LYS A 96 -6.17 -8.00 14.09
CA LYS A 96 -6.03 -6.95 15.13
C LYS A 96 -4.59 -6.69 15.59
N ARG A 97 -3.57 -7.07 14.79
CA ARG A 97 -2.15 -6.75 15.07
C ARG A 97 -1.83 -5.26 14.85
N VAL A 98 -2.62 -4.60 14.00
CA VAL A 98 -2.56 -3.16 13.73
C VAL A 98 -3.99 -2.63 13.76
N THR A 99 -4.21 -1.49 14.39
CA THR A 99 -5.52 -0.84 14.42
C THR A 99 -5.83 -0.15 13.08
N PRO A 100 -7.12 0.02 12.72
CA PRO A 100 -7.49 0.74 11.50
C PRO A 100 -6.92 2.15 11.42
N THR A 101 -6.88 2.86 12.55
CA THR A 101 -6.32 4.22 12.62
C THR A 101 -4.81 4.22 12.38
N GLU A 102 -4.07 3.29 12.98
CA GLU A 102 -2.63 3.14 12.74
C GLU A 102 -2.34 2.86 11.27
N ALA A 103 -3.07 1.92 10.64
CA ALA A 103 -2.90 1.59 9.24
C ALA A 103 -3.21 2.78 8.31
N LEU A 104 -4.30 3.53 8.60
CA LEU A 104 -4.64 4.72 7.82
C LEU A 104 -3.55 5.78 7.89
N VAL A 105 -3.13 6.15 9.12
CA VAL A 105 -2.09 7.17 9.31
C VAL A 105 -0.78 6.73 8.65
N PHE A 106 -0.38 5.49 8.85
CA PHE A 106 0.84 4.94 8.26
C PHE A 106 0.80 4.97 6.72
N GLY A 107 -0.30 4.56 6.11
CA GLY A 107 -0.48 4.59 4.66
C GLY A 107 -0.50 6.02 4.09
N LEU A 108 -1.20 6.96 4.75
CA LEU A 108 -1.24 8.36 4.33
C LEU A 108 0.14 9.03 4.43
N VAL A 109 0.87 8.79 5.52
CA VAL A 109 2.23 9.31 5.69
C VAL A 109 3.16 8.76 4.62
N GLN A 110 3.11 7.45 4.34
CA GLN A 110 3.91 6.84 3.27
C GLN A 110 3.59 7.45 1.90
N CYS A 111 2.32 7.62 1.55
CA CYS A 111 1.92 8.25 0.30
C CYS A 111 2.40 9.71 0.21
N ALA A 112 2.23 10.49 1.29
CA ALA A 112 2.67 11.89 1.30
C ALA A 112 4.21 12.01 1.16
N VAL A 113 4.97 11.16 1.85
CA VAL A 113 6.44 11.11 1.73
C VAL A 113 6.84 10.68 0.32
N ALA A 114 6.18 9.66 -0.25
CA ALA A 114 6.46 9.19 -1.61
C ALA A 114 6.21 10.29 -2.65
N GLU A 115 5.08 10.99 -2.57
CA GLU A 115 4.72 12.07 -3.48
C GLU A 115 5.69 13.25 -3.39
N ALA A 116 6.05 13.68 -2.17
CA ALA A 116 7.06 14.72 -1.98
C ALA A 116 8.42 14.28 -2.55
N TYR A 117 8.82 13.02 -2.31
CA TYR A 117 10.06 12.46 -2.83
C TYR A 117 10.08 12.45 -4.37
N LEU A 118 9.01 11.95 -5.00
CA LEU A 118 8.87 11.93 -6.46
C LEU A 118 8.88 13.33 -7.05
N PHE A 119 8.17 14.27 -6.44
CA PHE A 119 8.09 15.65 -6.91
C PHE A 119 9.44 16.35 -6.90
N PHE A 120 10.19 16.27 -5.79
CA PHE A 120 11.44 17.02 -5.63
C PHE A 120 12.67 16.31 -6.21
N LEU A 121 12.71 14.98 -6.21
CA LEU A 121 13.90 14.21 -6.57
C LEU A 121 13.79 13.45 -7.91
N VAL A 122 12.60 13.41 -8.50
CA VAL A 122 12.39 12.82 -9.83
C VAL A 122 11.87 13.88 -10.79
N ASN A 123 10.57 14.11 -10.83
CA ASN A 123 9.94 15.19 -11.56
C ASN A 123 8.44 15.32 -11.22
N GLY A 124 7.86 16.51 -11.50
CA GLY A 124 6.46 16.78 -11.21
C GLY A 124 5.46 15.89 -11.98
N LEU A 125 5.79 15.45 -13.20
CA LEU A 125 4.90 14.57 -13.97
C LEU A 125 4.78 13.20 -13.30
N THR A 126 5.89 12.63 -12.80
CA THR A 126 5.87 11.36 -12.09
C THR A 126 5.05 11.46 -10.79
N ALA A 127 5.16 12.56 -10.07
CA ALA A 127 4.33 12.80 -8.88
C ALA A 127 2.83 12.92 -9.24
N VAL A 128 2.48 13.63 -10.30
CA VAL A 128 1.07 13.70 -10.76
C VAL A 128 0.54 12.31 -11.12
N LEU A 129 1.34 11.50 -11.80
CA LEU A 129 0.95 10.11 -12.10
C LEU A 129 0.82 9.27 -10.82
N GLY A 130 1.68 9.49 -9.82
CA GLY A 130 1.57 8.88 -8.49
C GLY A 130 0.25 9.21 -7.80
N LEU A 131 -0.18 10.47 -7.82
CA LEU A 131 -1.49 10.89 -7.32
C LEU A 131 -2.64 10.21 -8.06
N VAL A 132 -2.55 10.08 -9.38
CA VAL A 132 -3.54 9.35 -10.18
C VAL A 132 -3.63 7.89 -9.74
N VAL A 133 -2.50 7.25 -9.47
CA VAL A 133 -2.46 5.87 -8.94
C VAL A 133 -3.10 5.79 -7.55
N ILE A 134 -2.76 6.70 -6.63
CA ILE A 134 -3.37 6.71 -5.27
C ILE A 134 -4.88 6.82 -5.38
N VAL A 135 -5.37 7.84 -6.08
CA VAL A 135 -6.82 8.11 -6.21
C VAL A 135 -7.51 6.99 -6.98
N GLY A 136 -6.99 6.62 -8.14
CA GLY A 136 -7.57 5.60 -9.01
C GLY A 136 -7.61 4.22 -8.34
N TYR A 137 -6.53 3.81 -7.71
CA TYR A 137 -6.46 2.50 -7.10
C TYR A 137 -7.19 2.43 -5.75
N VAL A 138 -6.95 3.37 -4.84
CA VAL A 138 -7.47 3.31 -3.47
C VAL A 138 -8.94 3.72 -3.41
N LEU A 139 -9.34 4.82 -4.09
CA LEU A 139 -10.68 5.39 -3.97
C LEU A 139 -11.65 4.90 -5.04
N VAL A 140 -11.16 4.48 -6.22
CA VAL A 140 -12.03 4.04 -7.32
C VAL A 140 -12.00 2.52 -7.45
N TYR A 141 -10.85 1.94 -7.75
CA TYR A 141 -10.75 0.50 -8.03
C TYR A 141 -11.11 -0.37 -6.81
N THR A 142 -10.52 -0.08 -5.65
CA THR A 142 -10.70 -0.94 -4.46
C THR A 142 -12.15 -1.04 -4.00
N PRO A 143 -12.95 0.03 -3.91
CA PRO A 143 -14.37 -0.09 -3.60
C PRO A 143 -15.22 -0.71 -4.72
N LEU A 144 -14.83 -0.49 -6.00
CA LEU A 144 -15.58 -1.03 -7.12
C LEU A 144 -15.46 -2.53 -7.30
N LYS A 145 -14.31 -3.11 -6.96
CA LYS A 145 -14.05 -4.54 -7.19
C LYS A 145 -15.03 -5.46 -6.44
N THR A 146 -15.65 -4.97 -5.40
CA THR A 146 -16.68 -5.70 -4.63
C THR A 146 -18.10 -5.48 -5.14
N ARG A 147 -18.31 -4.50 -6.04
CA ARG A 147 -19.64 -4.10 -6.50
C ARG A 147 -19.92 -4.46 -7.95
N THR A 148 -18.89 -4.55 -8.80
CA THR A 148 -19.07 -4.80 -10.22
C THR A 148 -17.86 -5.46 -10.87
N SER A 149 -18.13 -6.31 -11.89
CA SER A 149 -17.08 -6.92 -12.73
C SER A 149 -16.37 -5.89 -13.62
N ALA A 150 -16.97 -4.72 -13.85
CA ALA A 150 -16.30 -3.61 -14.57
C ALA A 150 -15.05 -3.08 -13.86
N SER A 151 -14.87 -3.40 -12.58
CA SER A 151 -13.66 -3.09 -11.82
C SER A 151 -12.37 -3.60 -12.50
N THR A 152 -12.44 -4.75 -13.20
CA THR A 152 -11.28 -5.30 -13.91
C THR A 152 -10.81 -4.36 -15.03
N ALA A 153 -11.74 -3.76 -15.78
CA ALA A 153 -11.41 -2.80 -16.84
C ALA A 153 -10.87 -1.48 -16.26
N ILE A 154 -11.47 -1.00 -15.16
CA ILE A 154 -11.03 0.23 -14.47
C ILE A 154 -9.66 0.02 -13.79
N GLY A 155 -9.38 -1.15 -13.23
CA GLY A 155 -8.11 -1.49 -12.62
C GLY A 155 -6.95 -1.65 -13.62
N ALA A 156 -7.21 -1.65 -14.91
CA ALA A 156 -6.18 -1.68 -15.95
C ALA A 156 -5.67 -0.27 -16.35
N ILE A 157 -6.30 0.80 -15.84
CA ILE A 157 -5.96 2.19 -16.20
C ILE A 157 -4.82 2.76 -15.34
N PRO A 158 -4.82 2.62 -13.99
CA PRO A 158 -3.77 3.15 -13.11
C PRO A 158 -2.51 2.32 -13.07
#